data_af590f52834150d00241704533b218b5
#
_entry.id   af590f52834150d00241704533b218b5
#
_cell.length_a   1.000
_cell.length_b   1.000
_cell.length_c   1.000
_cell.angle_alpha   90.00
_cell.angle_beta   90.00
_cell.angle_gamma   90.00
#
_symmetry.space_group_name_H-M   'P 1'
#
loop_
_entity.id
_entity.type
_entity.pdbx_description
1 polymer ?
#
loop_
_entity_poly.entity_id
_entity_poly.type
_entity_poly.pdbx_seq_one_letter_code
_entity_poly.pdbx_strand_id
1 'polypeptide(L)'
;MNKGPVTLMDVAKLAGVSLATASRVINGSDRKVSGPLREQVVVAARQLHYVRNANAQALARSRSSIVGVIVHDIGGPYFSEILRGIESVAEAAGRSLLVCNSHRDPAREIDYVTLMQAHRASALIMTGSGLHDVDYNQHMLDALEGFTSSGGRAVLIGRHHTVGDAIVPDNIAGGRAIAQHLLDLGHRNIGVIGGPPILTTSHDRLDGVRDAFSRAGVTLAPDHIVEGDFTRDSGRAAATTLLDHDPAMTAILALNDEMAIGALIVMRERAIRVPEHISLCGFDDIPAAGDVTPGLSTVHVPLRDLGVRAMSRALHDETPEPLVESIPVELRIRESTGRPRPSA
;
A
#
# COMPACT_ATOMS: atom_id res chain seq x y z
N MET A 1 34.86 -25.98 -19.61
CA MET A 1 34.24 -25.20 -20.71
C MET A 1 32.93 -24.66 -20.19
N ASN A 2 32.86 -23.38 -19.90
CA ASN A 2 31.64 -22.73 -19.42
C ASN A 2 30.69 -22.61 -20.63
N LYS A 3 29.75 -23.56 -20.78
CA LYS A 3 28.70 -23.44 -21.80
C LYS A 3 27.79 -22.29 -21.36
N GLY A 4 27.71 -21.27 -22.22
CA GLY A 4 26.74 -20.17 -22.02
C GLY A 4 25.32 -20.67 -21.83
N PRO A 5 24.37 -19.78 -21.43
CA PRO A 5 22.98 -20.17 -21.20
C PRO A 5 22.36 -20.82 -22.46
N VAL A 6 21.60 -21.89 -22.25
CA VAL A 6 20.90 -22.60 -23.32
C VAL A 6 19.94 -21.64 -24.04
N THR A 7 20.02 -21.64 -25.38
CA THR A 7 19.23 -20.75 -26.24
C THR A 7 18.08 -21.50 -26.91
N LEU A 8 17.10 -20.77 -27.45
CA LEU A 8 16.03 -21.36 -28.26
C LEU A 8 16.58 -22.04 -29.55
N MET A 9 17.74 -21.58 -30.03
CA MET A 9 18.42 -22.18 -31.17
C MET A 9 18.94 -23.60 -30.83
N ASP A 10 19.43 -23.81 -29.61
CA ASP A 10 19.86 -25.13 -29.15
C ASP A 10 18.68 -26.09 -29.05
N VAL A 11 17.52 -25.61 -28.56
CA VAL A 11 16.27 -26.38 -28.54
C VAL A 11 15.83 -26.75 -29.96
N ALA A 12 15.83 -25.80 -30.90
CA ALA A 12 15.46 -26.04 -32.27
C ALA A 12 16.36 -27.08 -32.92
N LYS A 13 17.69 -26.97 -32.69
CA LYS A 13 18.70 -27.92 -33.20
C LYS A 13 18.49 -29.32 -32.61
N LEU A 14 18.27 -29.46 -31.32
CA LEU A 14 18.03 -30.75 -30.68
C LEU A 14 16.70 -31.41 -31.14
N ALA A 15 15.67 -30.59 -31.33
CA ALA A 15 14.36 -31.06 -31.81
C ALA A 15 14.29 -31.29 -33.33
N GLY A 16 15.34 -30.99 -34.09
CA GLY A 16 15.36 -31.15 -35.54
C GLY A 16 14.36 -30.26 -36.29
N VAL A 17 14.05 -29.09 -35.74
CA VAL A 17 13.06 -28.15 -36.34
C VAL A 17 13.67 -26.78 -36.63
N SER A 18 12.97 -25.96 -37.41
CA SER A 18 13.38 -24.56 -37.61
C SER A 18 13.23 -23.74 -36.30
N LEU A 19 14.05 -22.69 -36.14
CA LEU A 19 13.93 -21.76 -35.01
C LEU A 19 12.52 -21.16 -34.92
N ALA A 20 11.90 -20.88 -36.08
CA ALA A 20 10.51 -20.38 -36.14
C ALA A 20 9.50 -21.41 -35.62
N THR A 21 9.71 -22.70 -35.89
CA THR A 21 8.84 -23.77 -35.39
C THR A 21 9.02 -23.94 -33.87
N ALA A 22 10.28 -23.98 -33.40
CA ALA A 22 10.56 -24.02 -31.94
C ALA A 22 9.95 -22.83 -31.23
N SER A 23 10.11 -21.62 -31.78
CA SER A 23 9.51 -20.40 -31.21
C SER A 23 7.99 -20.48 -31.13
N ARG A 24 7.31 -20.96 -32.15
CA ARG A 24 5.84 -21.12 -32.17
C ARG A 24 5.36 -22.10 -31.08
N VAL A 25 6.04 -23.22 -30.93
CA VAL A 25 5.70 -24.23 -29.92
C VAL A 25 5.92 -23.68 -28.52
N ILE A 26 7.09 -23.09 -28.30
CA ILE A 26 7.49 -22.59 -26.97
C ILE A 26 6.67 -21.36 -26.56
N ASN A 27 6.29 -20.49 -27.50
CA ASN A 27 5.56 -19.24 -27.20
C ASN A 27 4.02 -19.35 -27.34
N GLY A 28 3.50 -20.53 -27.71
CA GLY A 28 2.05 -20.75 -27.77
C GLY A 28 1.35 -20.00 -28.89
N SER A 29 1.92 -19.98 -30.11
CA SER A 29 1.31 -19.31 -31.26
C SER A 29 0.05 -20.03 -31.75
N ASP A 30 -0.99 -19.26 -32.20
CA ASP A 30 -2.24 -19.78 -32.78
C ASP A 30 -2.02 -20.52 -34.12
N ARG A 31 -0.85 -20.39 -34.73
CA ARG A 31 -0.53 -21.15 -35.96
C ARG A 31 -0.31 -22.62 -35.61
N LYS A 32 -1.11 -23.51 -36.21
CA LYS A 32 -1.08 -24.95 -36.01
C LYS A 32 0.33 -25.51 -36.29
N VAL A 33 0.95 -26.10 -35.26
CA VAL A 33 2.11 -26.99 -35.39
C VAL A 33 1.60 -28.39 -35.15
N SER A 34 2.05 -29.37 -35.96
CA SER A 34 1.62 -30.77 -35.82
C SER A 34 1.97 -31.32 -34.42
N GLY A 35 1.13 -32.21 -33.87
CA GLY A 35 1.31 -32.81 -32.56
C GLY A 35 2.71 -33.41 -32.37
N PRO A 36 3.24 -34.23 -33.31
CA PRO A 36 4.57 -34.83 -33.19
C PRO A 36 5.69 -33.79 -33.10
N LEU A 37 5.66 -32.74 -33.93
CA LEU A 37 6.68 -31.68 -33.88
C LEU A 37 6.62 -30.85 -32.57
N ARG A 38 5.38 -30.65 -32.04
CA ARG A 38 5.20 -30.00 -30.76
C ARG A 38 5.84 -30.80 -29.64
N GLU A 39 5.63 -32.11 -29.62
CA GLU A 39 6.18 -33.01 -28.61
C GLU A 39 7.70 -33.04 -28.65
N GLN A 40 8.30 -33.15 -29.86
CA GLN A 40 9.75 -33.11 -30.05
C GLN A 40 10.37 -31.84 -29.46
N VAL A 41 9.78 -30.65 -29.68
CA VAL A 41 10.27 -29.40 -29.17
C VAL A 41 10.14 -29.32 -27.64
N VAL A 42 9.03 -29.82 -27.07
CA VAL A 42 8.83 -29.82 -25.61
C VAL A 42 9.83 -30.76 -24.94
N VAL A 43 10.05 -31.94 -25.49
CA VAL A 43 11.06 -32.90 -24.99
C VAL A 43 12.45 -32.30 -25.04
N ALA A 44 12.84 -31.71 -26.17
CA ALA A 44 14.15 -31.07 -26.33
C ALA A 44 14.35 -29.92 -25.34
N ALA A 45 13.34 -29.08 -25.12
CA ALA A 45 13.37 -27.99 -24.16
C ALA A 45 13.57 -28.51 -22.72
N ARG A 46 12.88 -29.60 -22.34
CA ARG A 46 13.05 -30.25 -21.03
C ARG A 46 14.44 -30.83 -20.85
N GLN A 47 14.94 -31.55 -21.84
CA GLN A 47 16.28 -32.18 -21.79
C GLN A 47 17.39 -31.14 -21.64
N LEU A 48 17.25 -30.00 -22.28
CA LEU A 48 18.20 -28.90 -22.19
C LEU A 48 17.98 -28.00 -20.99
N HIS A 49 16.97 -28.25 -20.15
CA HIS A 49 16.53 -27.34 -19.09
C HIS A 49 16.34 -25.91 -19.59
N TYR A 50 15.84 -25.78 -20.83
CA TYR A 50 15.62 -24.47 -21.44
C TYR A 50 14.55 -23.69 -20.70
N VAL A 51 14.94 -22.56 -20.14
CA VAL A 51 14.02 -21.58 -19.53
C VAL A 51 13.76 -20.49 -20.56
N ARG A 52 12.50 -20.20 -20.79
CA ARG A 52 12.11 -19.12 -21.68
C ARG A 52 12.72 -17.80 -21.22
N ASN A 53 13.37 -17.10 -22.13
CA ASN A 53 13.86 -15.76 -21.82
C ASN A 53 12.68 -14.78 -21.82
N ALA A 54 12.23 -14.37 -20.63
CA ALA A 54 11.12 -13.43 -20.46
C ALA A 54 11.39 -12.08 -21.12
N ASN A 55 12.65 -11.62 -21.14
CA ASN A 55 13.03 -10.37 -21.81
C ASN A 55 12.90 -10.47 -23.34
N ALA A 56 13.25 -11.62 -23.93
CA ALA A 56 13.07 -11.86 -25.35
C ALA A 56 11.58 -11.94 -25.75
N GLN A 57 10.73 -12.45 -24.86
CA GLN A 57 9.27 -12.45 -25.07
C GLN A 57 8.65 -11.07 -24.91
N ALA A 58 9.09 -10.30 -23.93
CA ALA A 58 8.68 -8.91 -23.73
C ALA A 58 9.02 -8.04 -24.95
N LEU A 59 10.21 -8.28 -25.55
CA LEU A 59 10.60 -7.66 -26.82
C LEU A 59 9.65 -8.04 -28.00
N ALA A 60 9.23 -9.30 -28.07
CA ALA A 60 8.34 -9.78 -29.13
C ALA A 60 6.87 -9.40 -28.94
N ARG A 61 6.43 -9.14 -27.70
CA ARG A 61 5.05 -8.80 -27.32
C ARG A 61 4.86 -7.34 -26.94
N SER A 62 5.90 -6.49 -27.02
CA SER A 62 5.95 -5.08 -26.62
C SER A 62 5.75 -4.82 -25.13
N ARG A 63 5.31 -5.79 -24.30
CA ARG A 63 5.11 -5.68 -22.84
C ARG A 63 5.40 -7.01 -22.13
N SER A 64 5.88 -6.94 -20.89
CA SER A 64 6.04 -8.12 -20.04
C SER A 64 4.74 -8.46 -19.30
N SER A 65 4.68 -9.68 -18.71
CA SER A 65 3.60 -10.04 -17.78
C SER A 65 3.82 -9.52 -16.37
N ILE A 66 4.88 -8.72 -16.14
CA ILE A 66 5.25 -8.19 -14.84
C ILE A 66 4.44 -6.94 -14.54
N VAL A 67 3.93 -6.86 -13.33
CA VAL A 67 3.38 -5.65 -12.71
C VAL A 67 4.29 -5.29 -11.55
N GLY A 68 4.83 -4.07 -11.56
CA GLY A 68 5.60 -3.52 -10.45
C GLY A 68 4.68 -3.07 -9.32
N VAL A 69 5.07 -3.33 -8.08
CA VAL A 69 4.38 -2.79 -6.90
C VAL A 69 5.43 -2.17 -5.99
N ILE A 70 5.33 -0.86 -5.74
CA ILE A 70 6.20 -0.16 -4.79
C ILE A 70 5.41 0.01 -3.50
N VAL A 71 5.97 -0.50 -2.40
CA VAL A 71 5.41 -0.37 -1.05
C VAL A 71 6.40 0.34 -0.15
N HIS A 72 5.90 1.04 0.87
CA HIS A 72 6.78 1.70 1.84
C HIS A 72 7.37 0.72 2.86
N ASP A 73 6.56 -0.26 3.29
CA ASP A 73 7.00 -1.28 4.24
C ASP A 73 6.25 -2.60 3.99
N ILE A 74 6.95 -3.58 3.43
CA ILE A 74 6.39 -4.89 3.14
C ILE A 74 6.03 -5.67 4.42
N GLY A 75 6.67 -5.35 5.54
CA GLY A 75 6.40 -5.94 6.85
C GLY A 75 5.16 -5.36 7.53
N GLY A 76 4.69 -4.19 7.11
CA GLY A 76 3.55 -3.53 7.68
C GLY A 76 2.21 -4.18 7.28
N PRO A 77 1.30 -4.45 8.23
CA PRO A 77 0.02 -5.10 7.95
C PRO A 77 -0.86 -4.28 6.99
N TYR A 78 -0.78 -2.96 7.01
CA TYR A 78 -1.45 -2.08 6.05
C TYR A 78 -1.10 -2.43 4.61
N PHE A 79 0.19 -2.48 4.29
CA PHE A 79 0.66 -2.77 2.93
C PHE A 79 0.46 -4.24 2.55
N SER A 80 0.58 -5.16 3.51
CA SER A 80 0.36 -6.59 3.28
C SER A 80 -1.08 -6.89 2.86
N GLU A 81 -2.08 -6.22 3.47
CA GLU A 81 -3.47 -6.40 3.08
C GLU A 81 -3.77 -5.83 1.68
N ILE A 82 -3.19 -4.68 1.33
CA ILE A 82 -3.28 -4.12 -0.04
C ILE A 82 -2.65 -5.09 -1.05
N LEU A 83 -1.45 -5.61 -0.75
CA LEU A 83 -0.76 -6.58 -1.61
C LEU A 83 -1.58 -7.84 -1.85
N ARG A 84 -2.28 -8.38 -0.84
CA ARG A 84 -3.21 -9.52 -1.00
C ARG A 84 -4.33 -9.21 -1.99
N GLY A 85 -4.83 -7.98 -1.98
CA GLY A 85 -5.83 -7.53 -2.96
C GLY A 85 -5.25 -7.49 -4.38
N ILE A 86 -4.06 -6.90 -4.55
CA ILE A 86 -3.34 -6.83 -5.82
C ILE A 86 -3.05 -8.25 -6.34
N GLU A 87 -2.52 -9.14 -5.48
CA GLU A 87 -2.16 -10.51 -5.82
C GLU A 87 -3.35 -11.31 -6.36
N SER A 88 -4.51 -11.21 -5.70
CA SER A 88 -5.71 -11.96 -6.10
C SER A 88 -6.15 -11.67 -7.54
N VAL A 89 -6.05 -10.41 -7.97
CA VAL A 89 -6.39 -10.00 -9.35
C VAL A 89 -5.27 -10.34 -10.31
N ALA A 90 -4.00 -10.18 -9.88
CA ALA A 90 -2.84 -10.50 -10.69
C ALA A 90 -2.78 -11.99 -11.06
N GLU A 91 -3.02 -12.87 -10.08
CA GLU A 91 -3.07 -14.33 -10.28
C GLU A 91 -4.15 -14.72 -11.30
N ALA A 92 -5.37 -14.19 -11.12
CA ALA A 92 -6.47 -14.45 -12.04
C ALA A 92 -6.18 -14.00 -13.48
N ALA A 93 -5.38 -12.93 -13.64
CA ALA A 93 -4.96 -12.38 -14.92
C ALA A 93 -3.65 -13.00 -15.47
N GLY A 94 -3.04 -13.98 -14.77
CA GLY A 94 -1.76 -14.58 -15.17
C GLY A 94 -0.59 -13.58 -15.17
N ARG A 95 -0.61 -12.59 -14.26
CA ARG A 95 0.44 -11.60 -14.10
C ARG A 95 1.36 -11.97 -12.94
N SER A 96 2.63 -11.62 -13.07
CA SER A 96 3.63 -11.78 -12.00
C SER A 96 3.86 -10.43 -11.32
N LEU A 97 3.95 -10.41 -10.00
CA LEU A 97 4.27 -9.20 -9.24
C LEU A 97 5.77 -9.09 -8.99
N LEU A 98 6.31 -7.90 -9.18
CA LEU A 98 7.64 -7.50 -8.73
C LEU A 98 7.46 -6.44 -7.64
N VAL A 99 7.62 -6.87 -6.37
CA VAL A 99 7.39 -6.01 -5.21
C VAL A 99 8.71 -5.37 -4.78
N CYS A 100 8.73 -4.05 -4.67
CA CYS A 100 9.87 -3.24 -4.22
C CYS A 100 9.51 -2.52 -2.92
N ASN A 101 10.38 -2.63 -1.92
CA ASN A 101 10.22 -1.97 -0.63
C ASN A 101 11.07 -0.70 -0.55
N SER A 102 10.43 0.47 -0.54
CA SER A 102 11.13 1.77 -0.56
C SER A 102 11.67 2.20 0.80
N HIS A 103 11.09 1.67 1.91
CA HIS A 103 11.33 2.16 3.26
C HIS A 103 11.06 3.67 3.42
N ARG A 104 10.13 4.20 2.63
CA ARG A 104 9.80 5.65 2.55
C ARG A 104 10.99 6.52 2.12
N ASP A 105 11.94 5.94 1.39
CA ASP A 105 13.06 6.67 0.79
C ASP A 105 12.63 7.23 -0.58
N PRO A 106 12.51 8.56 -0.74
CA PRO A 106 12.04 9.18 -1.96
C PRO A 106 12.90 8.86 -3.18
N ALA A 107 14.23 8.77 -3.01
CA ALA A 107 15.14 8.45 -4.10
C ALA A 107 14.93 7.01 -4.59
N ARG A 108 14.75 6.06 -3.67
CA ARG A 108 14.46 4.67 -4.02
C ARG A 108 13.14 4.50 -4.75
N GLU A 109 12.12 5.29 -4.43
CA GLU A 109 10.85 5.22 -5.13
C GLU A 109 11.01 5.57 -6.60
N ILE A 110 11.75 6.65 -6.91
CA ILE A 110 12.06 7.08 -8.27
C ILE A 110 12.92 6.02 -8.99
N ASP A 111 13.95 5.48 -8.31
CA ASP A 111 14.78 4.40 -8.86
C ASP A 111 13.96 3.16 -9.21
N TYR A 112 12.97 2.82 -8.39
CA TYR A 112 12.10 1.67 -8.65
C TYR A 112 11.15 1.91 -9.83
N VAL A 113 10.66 3.14 -10.05
CA VAL A 113 9.90 3.47 -11.27
C VAL A 113 10.77 3.26 -12.51
N THR A 114 12.03 3.75 -12.47
CA THR A 114 13.01 3.55 -13.55
C THR A 114 13.33 2.07 -13.76
N LEU A 115 13.47 1.30 -12.69
CA LEU A 115 13.66 -0.16 -12.75
C LEU A 115 12.48 -0.85 -13.46
N MET A 116 11.24 -0.47 -13.12
CA MET A 116 10.06 -1.04 -13.77
C MET A 116 10.00 -0.70 -15.25
N GLN A 117 10.41 0.50 -15.64
CA GLN A 117 10.54 0.88 -17.05
C GLN A 117 11.59 0.02 -17.77
N ALA A 118 12.78 -0.18 -17.17
CA ALA A 118 13.83 -1.02 -17.74
C ALA A 118 13.40 -2.48 -17.90
N HIS A 119 12.58 -3.01 -16.98
CA HIS A 119 11.99 -4.35 -17.05
C HIS A 119 10.75 -4.43 -17.96
N ARG A 120 10.35 -3.32 -18.59
CA ARG A 120 9.15 -3.22 -19.43
C ARG A 120 7.90 -3.74 -18.71
N ALA A 121 7.78 -3.45 -17.42
CA ALA A 121 6.61 -3.81 -16.66
C ALA A 121 5.34 -3.26 -17.36
N SER A 122 4.29 -4.08 -17.43
CA SER A 122 3.04 -3.69 -18.08
C SER A 122 2.28 -2.64 -17.28
N ALA A 123 2.44 -2.67 -15.96
CA ALA A 123 1.87 -1.69 -15.05
C ALA A 123 2.76 -1.50 -13.83
N LEU A 124 2.53 -0.39 -13.13
CA LEU A 124 3.13 -0.02 -11.86
C LEU A 124 2.02 0.42 -10.91
N ILE A 125 2.01 -0.14 -9.70
CA ILE A 125 1.14 0.29 -8.61
C ILE A 125 2.04 0.84 -7.51
N MET A 126 1.84 2.10 -7.13
CA MET A 126 2.48 2.72 -5.98
C MET A 126 1.50 2.74 -4.82
N THR A 127 1.93 2.24 -3.66
CA THR A 127 1.07 2.19 -2.47
C THR A 127 1.59 3.14 -1.41
N GLY A 128 0.70 3.87 -0.78
CA GLY A 128 1.01 4.76 0.33
C GLY A 128 0.76 6.23 0.02
N SER A 129 1.32 7.08 0.87
CA SER A 129 1.10 8.52 0.82
C SER A 129 2.00 9.21 -0.19
N GLY A 130 1.49 10.22 -0.86
CA GLY A 130 2.34 11.23 -1.47
C GLY A 130 3.09 12.08 -0.43
N LEU A 131 4.08 12.83 -0.89
CA LEU A 131 4.90 13.69 -0.05
C LEU A 131 4.59 15.17 -0.31
N HIS A 132 4.62 15.98 0.73
CA HIS A 132 4.65 17.43 0.64
C HIS A 132 6.08 17.92 0.39
N ASP A 133 6.66 17.49 -0.75
CA ASP A 133 8.00 17.84 -1.21
C ASP A 133 7.94 18.15 -2.71
N VAL A 134 8.24 19.40 -3.08
CA VAL A 134 8.09 19.88 -4.45
C VAL A 134 9.10 19.22 -5.39
N ASP A 135 10.34 19.05 -4.94
CA ASP A 135 11.40 18.47 -5.77
C ASP A 135 11.14 16.98 -6.02
N TYR A 136 10.76 16.24 -4.96
CA TYR A 136 10.35 14.85 -5.09
C TYR A 136 9.17 14.69 -6.06
N ASN A 137 8.13 15.53 -5.90
CA ASN A 137 6.93 15.44 -6.73
C ASN A 137 7.24 15.69 -8.21
N GLN A 138 8.14 16.62 -8.53
CA GLN A 138 8.56 16.87 -9.90
C GLN A 138 9.34 15.69 -10.48
N HIS A 139 10.32 15.15 -9.75
CA HIS A 139 11.10 13.99 -10.21
C HIS A 139 10.24 12.74 -10.37
N MET A 140 9.28 12.54 -9.46
CA MET A 140 8.33 11.43 -9.54
C MET A 140 7.40 11.57 -10.74
N LEU A 141 6.92 12.79 -11.03
CA LEU A 141 6.12 13.06 -12.22
C LEU A 141 6.90 12.71 -13.48
N ASP A 142 8.13 13.20 -13.61
CA ASP A 142 9.01 12.94 -14.77
C ASP A 142 9.25 11.42 -14.95
N ALA A 143 9.48 10.68 -13.86
CA ALA A 143 9.69 9.24 -13.88
C ALA A 143 8.42 8.48 -14.32
N LEU A 144 7.25 8.87 -13.78
CA LEU A 144 5.96 8.27 -14.16
C LEU A 144 5.58 8.59 -15.61
N GLU A 145 5.85 9.79 -16.10
CA GLU A 145 5.66 10.15 -17.51
C GLU A 145 6.58 9.31 -18.41
N GLY A 146 7.84 9.11 -18.05
CA GLY A 146 8.76 8.24 -18.77
C GLY A 146 8.26 6.79 -18.80
N PHE A 147 7.77 6.27 -17.69
CA PHE A 147 7.19 4.93 -17.61
C PHE A 147 5.94 4.79 -18.48
N THR A 148 5.01 5.73 -18.40
CA THR A 148 3.74 5.68 -19.16
C THR A 148 3.95 5.90 -20.65
N SER A 149 4.86 6.82 -21.05
CA SER A 149 5.26 7.02 -22.44
C SER A 149 5.89 5.79 -23.08
N SER A 150 6.54 4.92 -22.28
CA SER A 150 7.05 3.63 -22.75
C SER A 150 5.95 2.56 -22.89
N GLY A 151 4.69 2.92 -22.63
CA GLY A 151 3.51 2.07 -22.73
C GLY A 151 3.10 1.39 -21.42
N GLY A 152 3.76 1.65 -20.30
CA GLY A 152 3.33 1.19 -18.98
C GLY A 152 2.07 1.92 -18.50
N ARG A 153 1.39 1.38 -17.48
CA ARG A 153 0.28 2.04 -16.81
C ARG A 153 0.61 2.22 -15.33
N ALA A 154 0.48 3.45 -14.82
CA ALA A 154 0.69 3.76 -13.42
C ALA A 154 -0.63 3.96 -12.69
N VAL A 155 -0.78 3.36 -11.51
CA VAL A 155 -1.91 3.53 -10.60
C VAL A 155 -1.37 3.81 -9.19
N LEU A 156 -1.92 4.82 -8.55
CA LEU A 156 -1.50 5.26 -7.22
C LEU A 156 -2.57 4.85 -6.20
N ILE A 157 -2.16 4.35 -5.03
CA ILE A 157 -3.04 4.16 -3.88
C ILE A 157 -2.68 5.20 -2.84
N GLY A 158 -3.63 6.08 -2.53
CA GLY A 158 -3.42 7.25 -1.70
C GLY A 158 -3.38 8.54 -2.50
N ARG A 159 -3.40 9.66 -1.81
CA ARG A 159 -3.33 10.99 -2.44
C ARG A 159 -1.87 11.37 -2.72
N HIS A 160 -1.57 11.58 -3.98
CA HIS A 160 -0.28 12.04 -4.46
C HIS A 160 -0.44 13.40 -5.15
N HIS A 161 0.65 14.15 -5.27
CA HIS A 161 0.68 15.45 -5.99
C HIS A 161 1.05 15.29 -7.48
N THR A 162 0.90 14.06 -8.01
CA THR A 162 1.16 13.73 -9.41
C THR A 162 -0.14 13.46 -10.16
N VAL A 163 -0.10 13.57 -11.49
CA VAL A 163 -1.24 13.27 -12.36
C VAL A 163 -1.22 11.77 -12.69
N GLY A 164 -2.37 11.10 -12.58
CA GLY A 164 -2.50 9.69 -12.91
C GLY A 164 -3.77 9.07 -12.32
N ASP A 165 -3.98 7.79 -12.60
CA ASP A 165 -5.04 7.00 -11.95
C ASP A 165 -4.73 6.86 -10.46
N ALA A 166 -5.70 7.16 -9.60
CA ALA A 166 -5.52 7.06 -8.16
C ALA A 166 -6.75 6.46 -7.47
N ILE A 167 -6.51 5.58 -6.50
CA ILE A 167 -7.50 5.00 -5.59
C ILE A 167 -7.22 5.60 -4.21
N VAL A 168 -8.10 6.49 -3.74
CA VAL A 168 -7.83 7.35 -2.58
C VAL A 168 -8.81 7.06 -1.46
N PRO A 169 -8.40 6.47 -0.30
CA PRO A 169 -9.27 6.37 0.86
C PRO A 169 -9.58 7.77 1.42
N ASP A 170 -10.83 7.97 1.85
CA ASP A 170 -11.27 9.26 2.42
C ASP A 170 -10.74 9.46 3.84
N ASN A 171 -9.45 9.77 3.92
CA ASN A 171 -8.73 9.99 5.18
C ASN A 171 -9.31 11.16 5.99
N ILE A 172 -9.81 12.20 5.32
CA ILE A 172 -10.41 13.38 6.00
C ILE A 172 -11.73 12.97 6.68
N ALA A 173 -12.60 12.25 5.96
CA ALA A 173 -13.84 11.76 6.55
C ALA A 173 -13.59 10.80 7.71
N GLY A 174 -12.60 9.90 7.56
CA GLY A 174 -12.19 8.97 8.62
C GLY A 174 -11.68 9.69 9.88
N GLY A 175 -10.76 10.64 9.71
CA GLY A 175 -10.24 11.46 10.82
C GLY A 175 -11.35 12.22 11.54
N ARG A 176 -12.29 12.79 10.77
CA ARG A 176 -13.48 13.45 11.34
C ARG A 176 -14.36 12.47 12.11
N ALA A 177 -14.66 11.30 11.55
CA ALA A 177 -15.56 10.33 12.16
C ALA A 177 -15.03 9.80 13.49
N ILE A 178 -13.74 9.45 13.58
CA ILE A 178 -13.16 8.91 14.81
C ILE A 178 -13.04 9.97 15.89
N ALA A 179 -12.69 11.21 15.53
CA ALA A 179 -12.65 12.34 16.47
C ALA A 179 -14.06 12.69 16.97
N GLN A 180 -15.06 12.73 16.08
CA GLN A 180 -16.45 12.98 16.45
C GLN A 180 -16.97 11.93 17.43
N HIS A 181 -16.65 10.65 17.21
CA HIS A 181 -16.99 9.57 18.16
C HIS A 181 -16.49 9.84 19.59
N LEU A 182 -15.24 10.27 19.77
CA LEU A 182 -14.72 10.61 21.07
C LEU A 182 -15.43 11.83 21.69
N LEU A 183 -15.72 12.84 20.86
CA LEU A 183 -16.44 14.04 21.29
C LEU A 183 -17.88 13.71 21.71
N ASP A 184 -18.57 12.80 21.01
CA ASP A 184 -19.93 12.33 21.33
C ASP A 184 -19.99 11.51 22.61
N LEU A 185 -18.90 10.78 22.92
CA LEU A 185 -18.73 10.10 24.24
C LEU A 185 -18.55 11.09 25.39
N GLY A 186 -18.23 12.35 25.10
CA GLY A 186 -18.04 13.42 26.07
C GLY A 186 -16.58 13.77 26.35
N HIS A 187 -15.62 13.18 25.64
CA HIS A 187 -14.22 13.54 25.78
C HIS A 187 -13.97 14.97 25.31
N ARG A 188 -13.14 15.73 26.04
CA ARG A 188 -12.73 17.08 25.69
C ARG A 188 -11.21 17.27 25.82
N ASN A 189 -10.58 16.44 26.65
CA ASN A 189 -9.13 16.39 26.85
C ASN A 189 -8.58 15.16 26.14
N ILE A 190 -8.16 15.35 24.90
CA ILE A 190 -7.80 14.29 23.94
C ILE A 190 -6.40 14.56 23.40
N GLY A 191 -5.53 13.56 23.49
CA GLY A 191 -4.23 13.55 22.82
C GLY A 191 -4.32 12.93 21.41
N VAL A 192 -3.46 13.38 20.51
CA VAL A 192 -3.35 12.84 19.15
C VAL A 192 -1.92 12.36 18.90
N ILE A 193 -1.77 11.10 18.51
CA ILE A 193 -0.52 10.58 17.98
C ILE A 193 -0.58 10.73 16.47
N GLY A 194 0.13 11.74 15.95
CA GLY A 194 0.23 12.08 14.53
C GLY A 194 1.11 11.12 13.76
N GLY A 195 1.06 11.20 12.44
CA GLY A 195 2.05 10.56 11.55
C GLY A 195 3.10 11.56 11.08
N PRO A 196 4.07 11.11 10.26
CA PRO A 196 5.09 12.00 9.70
C PRO A 196 4.46 13.18 8.96
N PRO A 197 4.82 14.43 9.28
CA PRO A 197 4.16 15.62 8.74
C PRO A 197 4.39 15.82 7.24
N ILE A 198 5.41 15.18 6.66
CA ILE A 198 5.66 15.24 5.22
C ILE A 198 4.63 14.44 4.40
N LEU A 199 3.89 13.52 5.01
CA LEU A 199 2.98 12.60 4.31
C LEU A 199 1.58 13.21 4.14
N THR A 200 1.02 13.11 2.92
CA THR A 200 -0.35 13.57 2.63
C THR A 200 -1.40 12.89 3.51
N THR A 201 -1.25 11.59 3.80
CA THR A 201 -2.16 10.84 4.67
C THR A 201 -2.18 11.40 6.10
N SER A 202 -1.01 11.79 6.65
CA SER A 202 -0.93 12.39 7.99
C SER A 202 -1.70 13.69 8.06
N HIS A 203 -1.56 14.54 7.04
CA HIS A 203 -2.32 15.80 6.93
C HIS A 203 -3.80 15.54 6.83
N ASP A 204 -4.23 14.70 5.90
CA ASP A 204 -5.65 14.45 5.65
C ASP A 204 -6.38 13.91 6.89
N ARG A 205 -5.76 12.93 7.60
CA ARG A 205 -6.33 12.37 8.84
C ARG A 205 -6.40 13.44 9.93
N LEU A 206 -5.32 14.19 10.13
CA LEU A 206 -5.27 15.24 11.14
C LEU A 206 -6.22 16.40 10.83
N ASP A 207 -6.38 16.77 9.58
CA ASP A 207 -7.31 17.83 9.16
C ASP A 207 -8.76 17.40 9.42
N GLY A 208 -9.09 16.12 9.20
CA GLY A 208 -10.38 15.56 9.59
C GLY A 208 -10.61 15.65 11.11
N VAL A 209 -9.59 15.32 11.92
CA VAL A 209 -9.63 15.46 13.38
C VAL A 209 -9.87 16.92 13.78
N ARG A 210 -9.07 17.84 13.23
CA ARG A 210 -9.21 19.29 13.52
C ARG A 210 -10.58 19.85 13.14
N ASP A 211 -11.14 19.38 12.03
CA ASP A 211 -12.49 19.80 11.60
C ASP A 211 -13.56 19.37 12.62
N ALA A 212 -13.50 18.12 13.13
CA ALA A 212 -14.42 17.65 14.17
C ALA A 212 -14.33 18.48 15.46
N PHE A 213 -13.10 18.74 15.93
CA PHE A 213 -12.85 19.56 17.13
C PHE A 213 -13.40 20.99 16.95
N SER A 214 -13.11 21.62 15.80
CA SER A 214 -13.60 22.96 15.48
C SER A 214 -15.12 23.06 15.49
N ARG A 215 -15.79 22.08 14.88
CA ARG A 215 -17.27 22.03 14.84
C ARG A 215 -17.89 21.82 16.21
N ALA A 216 -17.20 21.10 17.10
CA ALA A 216 -17.64 20.89 18.48
C ALA A 216 -17.30 22.05 19.43
N GLY A 217 -16.62 23.09 18.95
CA GLY A 217 -16.15 24.20 19.76
C GLY A 217 -15.08 23.79 20.79
N VAL A 218 -14.34 22.71 20.53
CA VAL A 218 -13.26 22.18 21.37
C VAL A 218 -11.93 22.54 20.76
N THR A 219 -11.00 23.07 21.57
CA THR A 219 -9.64 23.38 21.09
C THR A 219 -8.77 22.15 21.19
N LEU A 220 -8.16 21.75 20.07
CA LEU A 220 -7.06 20.79 20.06
C LEU A 220 -5.76 21.56 20.26
N ALA A 221 -5.20 21.50 21.46
CA ALA A 221 -3.98 22.21 21.79
C ALA A 221 -2.78 21.63 21.00
N PRO A 222 -1.85 22.46 20.50
CA PRO A 222 -0.69 21.97 19.73
C PRO A 222 0.17 20.97 20.48
N ASP A 223 0.33 21.11 21.80
CA ASP A 223 1.08 20.23 22.71
C ASP A 223 0.38 18.90 23.01
N HIS A 224 -0.90 18.78 22.62
CA HIS A 224 -1.64 17.52 22.61
C HIS A 224 -1.48 16.73 21.30
N ILE A 225 -0.68 17.21 20.36
CA ILE A 225 -0.35 16.50 19.11
C ILE A 225 1.13 16.12 19.16
N VAL A 226 1.42 14.83 19.28
CA VAL A 226 2.78 14.29 19.25
C VAL A 226 3.00 13.50 17.97
N GLU A 227 4.07 13.80 17.25
CA GLU A 227 4.42 13.14 16.02
C GLU A 227 4.89 11.70 16.26
N GLY A 228 4.45 10.79 15.40
CA GLY A 228 4.95 9.43 15.25
C GLY A 228 5.37 9.16 13.80
N ASP A 229 5.79 7.95 13.53
CA ASP A 229 6.26 7.50 12.21
C ASP A 229 5.45 6.32 11.65
N PHE A 230 4.25 6.08 12.19
CA PHE A 230 3.38 4.95 11.90
C PHE A 230 3.88 3.59 12.39
N THR A 231 4.90 3.55 13.26
CA THR A 231 5.37 2.32 13.91
C THR A 231 4.84 2.18 15.34
N ARG A 232 4.85 0.95 15.87
CA ARG A 232 4.51 0.70 17.29
C ARG A 232 5.44 1.42 18.25
N ASP A 233 6.73 1.47 17.93
CA ASP A 233 7.73 2.10 18.78
C ASP A 233 7.51 3.61 18.89
N SER A 234 7.20 4.28 17.78
CA SER A 234 6.83 5.70 17.81
C SER A 234 5.52 5.94 18.56
N GLY A 235 4.55 5.04 18.41
CA GLY A 235 3.30 5.06 19.19
C GLY A 235 3.54 4.96 20.69
N ARG A 236 4.46 4.09 21.14
CA ARG A 236 4.90 3.99 22.54
C ARG A 236 5.52 5.30 23.02
N ALA A 237 6.47 5.84 22.26
CA ALA A 237 7.15 7.08 22.63
C ALA A 237 6.17 8.26 22.72
N ALA A 238 5.30 8.41 21.72
CA ALA A 238 4.31 9.49 21.68
C ALA A 238 3.27 9.38 22.81
N ALA A 239 2.76 8.17 23.09
CA ALA A 239 1.85 7.94 24.22
C ALA A 239 2.52 8.27 25.56
N THR A 240 3.79 7.91 25.74
CA THR A 240 4.57 8.28 26.93
C THR A 240 4.61 9.78 27.08
N THR A 241 4.98 10.51 26.05
CA THR A 241 5.05 11.97 26.04
C THR A 241 3.70 12.61 26.39
N LEU A 242 2.61 12.17 25.76
CA LEU A 242 1.25 12.68 26.03
C LEU A 242 0.82 12.47 27.48
N LEU A 243 1.02 11.26 28.01
CA LEU A 243 0.61 10.89 29.36
C LEU A 243 1.45 11.58 30.45
N ASP A 244 2.72 11.89 30.15
CA ASP A 244 3.59 12.64 31.06
C ASP A 244 3.28 14.14 31.01
N HIS A 245 2.88 14.65 29.85
CA HIS A 245 2.52 16.06 29.68
C HIS A 245 1.18 16.39 30.37
N ASP A 246 0.15 15.57 30.16
CA ASP A 246 -1.17 15.78 30.76
C ASP A 246 -1.76 14.50 31.38
N PRO A 247 -1.56 14.27 32.67
CA PRO A 247 -2.13 13.12 33.37
C PRO A 247 -3.68 13.14 33.47
N ALA A 248 -4.34 14.28 33.19
CA ALA A 248 -5.79 14.39 33.11
C ALA A 248 -6.40 14.03 31.77
N MET A 249 -5.59 13.61 30.80
CA MET A 249 -6.04 13.18 29.48
C MET A 249 -7.04 12.04 29.60
N THR A 250 -8.13 12.11 28.82
CA THR A 250 -9.22 11.13 28.90
C THR A 250 -9.30 10.22 27.68
N ALA A 251 -8.68 10.60 26.57
CA ALA A 251 -8.59 9.78 25.36
C ALA A 251 -7.31 10.05 24.59
N ILE A 252 -6.85 9.04 23.87
CA ILE A 252 -5.79 9.15 22.86
C ILE A 252 -6.32 8.64 21.52
N LEU A 253 -6.11 9.44 20.47
CA LEU A 253 -6.39 9.11 19.08
C LEU A 253 -5.07 8.96 18.34
N ALA A 254 -4.74 7.76 17.85
CA ALA A 254 -3.59 7.54 16.99
C ALA A 254 -4.01 7.49 15.51
N LEU A 255 -3.24 8.14 14.65
CA LEU A 255 -3.55 8.21 13.22
C LEU A 255 -3.27 6.91 12.45
N ASN A 256 -2.87 5.83 13.15
CA ASN A 256 -2.96 4.45 12.66
C ASN A 256 -3.02 3.45 13.81
N ASP A 257 -3.37 2.20 13.51
CA ASP A 257 -3.54 1.14 14.51
C ASP A 257 -2.20 0.67 15.11
N GLU A 258 -1.12 0.67 14.34
CA GLU A 258 0.20 0.29 14.84
C GLU A 258 0.66 1.21 15.99
N MET A 259 0.48 2.52 15.83
CA MET A 259 0.78 3.47 16.90
C MET A 259 -0.21 3.33 18.08
N ALA A 260 -1.49 3.08 17.82
CA ALA A 260 -2.47 2.81 18.87
C ALA A 260 -2.10 1.57 19.69
N ILE A 261 -1.68 0.49 19.04
CA ILE A 261 -1.20 -0.72 19.72
C ILE A 261 0.06 -0.41 20.55
N GLY A 262 0.95 0.43 20.01
CA GLY A 262 2.10 0.95 20.76
C GLY A 262 1.68 1.71 22.04
N ALA A 263 0.69 2.58 21.93
CA ALA A 263 0.12 3.31 23.08
C ALA A 263 -0.53 2.36 24.09
N LEU A 264 -1.25 1.33 23.63
CA LEU A 264 -1.88 0.32 24.49
C LEU A 264 -0.83 -0.44 25.33
N ILE A 265 0.35 -0.69 24.78
CA ILE A 265 1.45 -1.32 25.53
C ILE A 265 1.89 -0.43 26.70
N VAL A 266 2.11 0.87 26.47
CA VAL A 266 2.48 1.83 27.52
C VAL A 266 1.39 1.95 28.60
N MET A 267 0.13 2.03 28.17
CA MET A 267 -0.98 2.09 29.10
C MET A 267 -1.00 0.86 30.03
N ARG A 268 -0.77 -0.32 29.48
CA ARG A 268 -0.69 -1.56 30.27
C ARG A 268 0.51 -1.56 31.22
N GLU A 269 1.68 -1.12 30.79
CA GLU A 269 2.89 -1.01 31.61
C GLU A 269 2.69 -0.04 32.80
N ARG A 270 1.88 1.02 32.60
CA ARG A 270 1.52 2.01 33.62
C ARG A 270 0.25 1.66 34.42
N ALA A 271 -0.31 0.47 34.27
CA ALA A 271 -1.57 0.05 34.89
C ALA A 271 -2.76 0.99 34.56
N ILE A 272 -2.72 1.68 33.44
CA ILE A 272 -3.83 2.49 32.91
C ILE A 272 -4.79 1.55 32.18
N ARG A 273 -6.03 1.45 32.66
CA ARG A 273 -7.05 0.61 32.03
C ARG A 273 -7.70 1.34 30.85
N VAL A 274 -7.87 0.62 29.75
CA VAL A 274 -8.57 1.06 28.55
C VAL A 274 -9.87 0.25 28.46
N PRO A 275 -11.05 0.89 28.33
CA PRO A 275 -11.29 2.35 28.21
C PRO A 275 -11.51 3.07 29.55
N GLU A 276 -11.55 2.37 30.72
CA GLU A 276 -12.04 2.92 31.97
C GLU A 276 -11.24 4.14 32.46
N HIS A 277 -9.94 4.20 32.18
CA HIS A 277 -9.10 5.33 32.52
C HIS A 277 -8.93 6.28 31.34
N ILE A 278 -8.58 5.75 30.19
CA ILE A 278 -8.34 6.49 28.96
C ILE A 278 -8.92 5.68 27.81
N SER A 279 -9.73 6.31 26.98
CA SER A 279 -10.17 5.75 25.71
C SER A 279 -9.03 5.78 24.67
N LEU A 280 -8.96 4.76 23.82
CA LEU A 280 -7.95 4.66 22.76
C LEU A 280 -8.59 4.34 21.44
N CYS A 281 -8.21 5.07 20.38
CA CYS A 281 -8.61 4.75 19.01
C CYS A 281 -7.41 4.71 18.08
N GLY A 282 -7.58 3.96 16.98
CA GLY A 282 -6.65 3.87 15.87
C GLY A 282 -7.25 4.29 14.53
N PHE A 283 -6.58 3.88 13.45
CA PHE A 283 -6.99 4.08 12.07
C PHE A 283 -6.41 2.94 11.22
N ASP A 284 -7.08 2.46 10.20
CA ASP A 284 -6.78 1.45 9.19
C ASP A 284 -7.60 0.15 9.35
N ASP A 285 -7.95 -0.27 10.56
CA ASP A 285 -8.59 -1.55 10.90
C ASP A 285 -7.76 -2.75 10.43
N ILE A 286 -6.45 -2.72 10.76
CA ILE A 286 -5.58 -3.87 10.49
C ILE A 286 -6.03 -5.09 11.31
N PRO A 287 -5.71 -6.34 10.91
CA PRO A 287 -6.16 -7.54 11.62
C PRO A 287 -5.87 -7.50 13.12
N ALA A 288 -4.70 -7.00 13.53
CA ALA A 288 -4.31 -6.90 14.93
C ALA A 288 -5.22 -5.98 15.78
N ALA A 289 -5.94 -5.03 15.17
CA ALA A 289 -6.87 -4.14 15.88
C ALA A 289 -8.02 -4.89 16.55
N GLY A 290 -8.46 -6.00 15.94
CA GLY A 290 -9.46 -6.89 16.52
C GLY A 290 -8.90 -7.91 17.51
N ASP A 291 -7.61 -8.23 17.41
CA ASP A 291 -6.96 -9.30 18.19
C ASP A 291 -6.41 -8.83 19.54
N VAL A 292 -6.18 -7.52 19.71
CA VAL A 292 -5.73 -6.94 20.98
C VAL A 292 -6.87 -6.89 22.02
N THR A 293 -6.50 -6.80 23.31
CA THR A 293 -7.48 -6.65 24.38
C THR A 293 -7.19 -5.38 25.18
N PRO A 294 -8.15 -4.44 25.27
CA PRO A 294 -9.46 -4.46 24.61
C PRO A 294 -9.34 -4.33 23.09
N GLY A 295 -10.33 -4.84 22.34
CA GLY A 295 -10.39 -4.65 20.88
C GLY A 295 -10.42 -3.17 20.52
N LEU A 296 -9.62 -2.77 19.53
CA LEU A 296 -9.36 -1.37 19.19
C LEU A 296 -10.48 -0.77 18.32
N SER A 297 -11.12 0.29 18.80
CA SER A 297 -11.98 1.17 18.00
C SER A 297 -11.12 1.90 16.98
N THR A 298 -11.50 1.83 15.72
CA THR A 298 -10.66 2.32 14.61
C THR A 298 -11.51 2.74 13.41
N VAL A 299 -10.89 3.35 12.44
CA VAL A 299 -11.47 3.61 11.12
C VAL A 299 -11.11 2.47 10.18
N HIS A 300 -12.10 1.76 9.68
CA HIS A 300 -11.93 0.73 8.68
C HIS A 300 -11.63 1.33 7.30
N VAL A 301 -10.41 1.10 6.82
CA VAL A 301 -10.01 1.33 5.44
C VAL A 301 -10.09 -0.02 4.71
N PRO A 302 -10.82 -0.15 3.61
CA PRO A 302 -10.98 -1.44 2.92
C PRO A 302 -9.71 -1.82 2.13
N LEU A 303 -8.62 -2.12 2.85
CA LEU A 303 -7.26 -2.26 2.32
C LEU A 303 -7.16 -3.25 1.16
N ARG A 304 -7.81 -4.42 1.27
CA ARG A 304 -7.82 -5.41 0.19
C ARG A 304 -8.55 -4.90 -1.05
N ASP A 305 -9.67 -4.20 -0.85
CA ASP A 305 -10.44 -3.62 -1.97
C ASP A 305 -9.66 -2.53 -2.69
N LEU A 306 -8.88 -1.71 -1.95
CA LEU A 306 -7.93 -0.77 -2.57
C LEU A 306 -6.98 -1.50 -3.54
N GLY A 307 -6.41 -2.62 -3.10
CA GLY A 307 -5.52 -3.44 -3.92
C GLY A 307 -6.22 -4.05 -5.14
N VAL A 308 -7.42 -4.60 -4.95
CA VAL A 308 -8.26 -5.16 -6.02
C VAL A 308 -8.57 -4.10 -7.08
N ARG A 309 -9.02 -2.91 -6.66
CA ARG A 309 -9.35 -1.79 -7.57
C ARG A 309 -8.12 -1.29 -8.31
N ALA A 310 -7.01 -1.07 -7.60
CA ALA A 310 -5.78 -0.60 -8.21
C ALA A 310 -5.27 -1.59 -9.27
N MET A 311 -5.25 -2.89 -8.97
CA MET A 311 -4.81 -3.89 -9.93
C MET A 311 -5.79 -4.04 -11.09
N SER A 312 -7.09 -4.03 -10.83
CA SER A 312 -8.11 -4.04 -11.89
C SER A 312 -7.94 -2.84 -12.82
N ARG A 313 -7.71 -1.66 -12.24
CA ARG A 313 -7.45 -0.43 -13.01
C ARG A 313 -6.18 -0.53 -13.83
N ALA A 314 -5.11 -1.09 -13.27
CA ALA A 314 -3.82 -1.29 -13.95
C ALA A 314 -3.90 -2.25 -15.14
N LEU A 315 -4.87 -3.15 -15.17
CA LEU A 315 -5.08 -4.12 -16.25
C LEU A 315 -6.00 -3.62 -17.37
N HIS A 316 -6.78 -2.56 -17.18
CA HIS A 316 -7.67 -2.03 -18.19
C HIS A 316 -6.88 -1.28 -19.27
N ASP A 317 -7.10 -1.65 -20.54
CA ASP A 317 -6.28 -1.15 -21.66
C ASP A 317 -6.57 0.30 -22.08
N GLU A 318 -7.73 0.86 -21.76
CA GLU A 318 -8.09 2.22 -22.22
C GLU A 318 -8.95 2.99 -21.20
N THR A 319 -8.40 4.07 -20.67
CA THR A 319 -9.18 5.20 -20.18
C THR A 319 -8.51 6.48 -20.64
N PRO A 320 -9.21 7.31 -21.42
CA PRO A 320 -8.62 8.50 -22.03
C PRO A 320 -8.26 9.59 -21.01
N GLU A 321 -8.80 9.53 -19.80
CA GLU A 321 -8.50 10.51 -18.75
C GLU A 321 -8.13 9.82 -17.43
N PRO A 322 -7.19 10.40 -16.64
CA PRO A 322 -6.89 9.94 -15.30
C PRO A 322 -8.13 9.96 -14.42
N LEU A 323 -8.36 8.87 -13.67
CA LEU A 323 -9.47 8.74 -12.73
C LEU A 323 -8.95 8.77 -11.30
N VAL A 324 -9.45 9.70 -10.50
CA VAL A 324 -9.28 9.69 -9.04
C VAL A 324 -10.56 9.13 -8.43
N GLU A 325 -10.47 7.91 -7.90
CA GLU A 325 -11.57 7.23 -7.23
C GLU A 325 -11.44 7.39 -5.72
N SER A 326 -12.40 8.09 -5.09
CA SER A 326 -12.47 8.22 -3.63
C SER A 326 -13.16 6.99 -3.03
N ILE A 327 -12.52 6.35 -2.06
CA ILE A 327 -13.02 5.16 -1.38
C ILE A 327 -13.52 5.53 0.01
N PRO A 328 -14.80 5.28 0.30
CA PRO A 328 -15.35 5.56 1.63
C PRO A 328 -14.68 4.68 2.70
N VAL A 329 -14.58 5.26 3.89
CA VAL A 329 -14.07 4.58 5.09
C VAL A 329 -15.16 4.55 6.15
N GLU A 330 -15.10 3.60 7.08
CA GLU A 330 -16.14 3.38 8.08
C GLU A 330 -15.57 3.35 9.49
N LEU A 331 -16.29 3.89 10.45
CA LEU A 331 -15.94 3.76 11.87
C LEU A 331 -16.28 2.36 12.38
N ARG A 332 -15.32 1.70 13.01
CA ARG A 332 -15.47 0.42 13.71
C ARG A 332 -15.30 0.62 15.21
N ILE A 333 -16.39 0.61 15.95
CA ILE A 333 -16.39 0.78 17.40
C ILE A 333 -16.18 -0.59 18.04
N ARG A 334 -15.22 -0.67 18.97
CA ARG A 334 -14.92 -1.83 19.80
C ARG A 334 -14.78 -1.39 21.27
N GLU A 335 -14.18 -2.25 22.09
CA GLU A 335 -14.14 -2.09 23.54
C GLU A 335 -13.17 -1.01 24.04
N SER A 336 -12.26 -0.51 23.20
CA SER A 336 -11.20 0.43 23.61
C SER A 336 -11.68 1.88 23.85
N THR A 337 -12.96 2.17 23.59
CA THR A 337 -13.55 3.50 23.80
C THR A 337 -14.76 3.43 24.71
N GLY A 338 -14.90 4.40 25.60
CA GLY A 338 -16.00 4.54 26.56
C GLY A 338 -16.20 6.00 26.96
N ARG A 339 -17.13 6.29 27.86
CA ARG A 339 -17.31 7.64 28.37
C ARG A 339 -16.14 8.04 29.29
N PRO A 340 -15.72 9.32 29.30
CA PRO A 340 -14.71 9.80 30.22
C PRO A 340 -15.18 9.63 31.66
N ARG A 341 -14.22 9.46 32.59
CA ARG A 341 -14.54 9.49 33.98
C ARG A 341 -15.15 10.83 34.40
N PRO A 342 -16.15 10.84 35.32
CA PRO A 342 -16.55 12.08 35.95
C PRO A 342 -15.34 12.81 36.54
N SER A 343 -15.22 14.09 36.27
CA SER A 343 -14.24 14.94 36.93
C SER A 343 -14.46 14.84 38.46
N ALA A 344 -13.42 14.50 39.21
CA ALA A 344 -13.47 14.46 40.68
C ALA A 344 -13.67 15.86 41.27
#